data_2b980af85cb0f3678796a93767630920
#
_entry.id   2b980af85cb0f3678796a93767630920
#
_cell.length_a   1.000
_cell.length_b   1.000
_cell.length_c   1.000
_cell.angle_alpha   90.00
_cell.angle_beta   90.00
_cell.angle_gamma   90.00
#
_symmetry.space_group_name_H-M   'P 1'
#
loop_
_entity.id
_entity.type
_entity.pdbx_description
1 polymer ?
#
loop_
_entity_poly.entity_id
_entity_poly.type
_entity_poly.pdbx_seq_one_letter_code
_entity_poly.pdbx_strand_id
1 'polypeptide(L)'
;THEEIGRMGAAAIAGEMKPDILIGADVNHDYDAAPGLSAKRMNNLSMGKGFSLTNGSITSAYINSIIEKACRKANIPYQIDFAGRDTGTDAMAASLAGVDSAATSIGFPIRNMHTISETGHTLDVLAAVHGMEATLREMDKMNRGKGLNRKDLLNEHPRLDEAKEA
;
A
#
# COMPACT_ATOMS: atom_id res chain seq x y z
N THR A 1 15.04 -6.37 -6.35
CA THR A 1 16.17 -6.30 -7.28
C THR A 1 15.82 -5.39 -8.45
N HIS A 2 16.70 -4.45 -8.80
CA HIS A 2 16.48 -3.49 -9.89
C HIS A 2 15.23 -2.61 -9.71
N GLU A 3 14.88 -2.25 -8.48
CA GLU A 3 13.73 -1.40 -8.18
C GLU A 3 13.93 -0.04 -8.88
N GLU A 4 15.02 0.64 -8.66
CA GLU A 4 15.37 1.98 -9.17
C GLU A 4 15.48 2.08 -10.71
N ILE A 5 15.61 0.98 -11.41
CA ILE A 5 15.77 0.95 -12.88
C ILE A 5 14.66 0.18 -13.59
N GLY A 6 13.50 0.02 -12.97
CA GLY A 6 12.32 -0.58 -13.60
C GLY A 6 11.62 -1.66 -12.80
N ARG A 7 11.99 -1.84 -11.52
CA ARG A 7 11.25 -2.72 -10.59
C ARG A 7 11.11 -4.16 -11.10
N MET A 8 12.10 -4.64 -11.84
CA MET A 8 12.06 -5.90 -12.59
C MET A 8 11.95 -7.12 -11.67
N GLY A 9 12.54 -7.04 -10.46
CA GLY A 9 12.47 -8.12 -9.48
C GLY A 9 11.05 -8.38 -8.99
N ALA A 10 10.29 -7.33 -8.68
CA ALA A 10 8.90 -7.44 -8.26
C ALA A 10 8.01 -8.03 -9.37
N ALA A 11 8.19 -7.57 -10.61
CA ALA A 11 7.46 -8.11 -11.76
C ALA A 11 7.76 -9.60 -11.98
N ALA A 12 9.04 -10.00 -11.91
CA ALA A 12 9.44 -11.40 -12.08
C ALA A 12 8.86 -12.31 -11.01
N ILE A 13 8.98 -11.92 -9.73
CA ILE A 13 8.45 -12.69 -8.60
C ILE A 13 6.93 -12.79 -8.69
N ALA A 14 6.23 -11.70 -8.97
CA ALA A 14 4.79 -11.72 -9.11
C ALA A 14 4.33 -12.64 -10.25
N GLY A 15 4.99 -12.60 -11.40
CA GLY A 15 4.70 -13.48 -12.54
C GLY A 15 4.90 -14.96 -12.24
N GLU A 16 5.87 -15.30 -11.40
CA GLU A 16 6.15 -16.67 -10.98
C GLU A 16 5.20 -17.15 -9.88
N MET A 17 5.06 -16.38 -8.82
CA MET A 17 4.29 -16.75 -7.62
C MET A 17 2.78 -16.60 -7.79
N LYS A 18 2.34 -15.66 -8.64
CA LYS A 18 0.93 -15.31 -8.87
C LYS A 18 0.14 -15.15 -7.55
N PRO A 19 0.56 -14.23 -6.67
CA PRO A 19 -0.08 -14.06 -5.36
C PRO A 19 -1.52 -13.53 -5.51
N ASP A 20 -2.41 -13.90 -4.61
CA ASP A 20 -3.75 -13.30 -4.52
C ASP A 20 -3.70 -11.88 -3.94
N ILE A 21 -2.78 -11.62 -3.03
CA ILE A 21 -2.56 -10.33 -2.40
C ILE A 21 -1.09 -9.93 -2.55
N LEU A 22 -0.87 -8.67 -2.90
CA LEU A 22 0.45 -8.10 -3.04
C LEU A 22 0.54 -6.79 -2.26
N ILE A 23 1.50 -6.69 -1.35
CA ILE A 23 1.76 -5.48 -0.58
C ILE A 23 3.20 -5.06 -0.82
N GLY A 24 3.39 -3.95 -1.54
CA GLY A 24 4.68 -3.32 -1.70
C GLY A 24 5.04 -2.50 -0.45
N ALA A 25 6.29 -2.55 -0.03
CA ALA A 25 6.80 -1.71 1.04
C ALA A 25 7.94 -0.84 0.50
N ASP A 26 7.82 0.47 0.69
CA ASP A 26 8.73 1.45 0.11
C ASP A 26 8.86 2.69 1.02
N VAL A 27 9.42 3.77 0.51
CA VAL A 27 9.49 5.07 1.17
C VAL A 27 8.67 6.12 0.41
N ASN A 28 8.30 7.19 1.09
CA ASN A 28 7.59 8.34 0.53
C ASN A 28 8.32 9.63 0.90
N HIS A 29 8.03 10.71 0.19
CA HIS A 29 8.54 12.03 0.58
C HIS A 29 7.88 12.54 1.86
N ASP A 30 8.68 13.08 2.78
CA ASP A 30 8.19 14.01 3.80
C ASP A 30 7.86 15.34 3.12
N TYR A 31 6.57 15.63 2.96
CA TYR A 31 6.13 16.83 2.23
C TYR A 31 6.31 18.11 3.04
N ASP A 32 6.49 18.04 4.35
CA ASP A 32 6.90 19.21 5.14
C ASP A 32 8.30 19.69 4.73
N ALA A 33 9.17 18.77 4.34
CA ALA A 33 10.51 19.09 3.83
C ALA A 33 10.56 19.31 2.31
N ALA A 34 9.50 18.97 1.59
CA ALA A 34 9.41 19.09 0.13
C ALA A 34 8.11 19.77 -0.34
N PRO A 35 7.83 21.01 0.05
CA PRO A 35 6.56 21.68 -0.19
C PRO A 35 6.21 21.85 -1.68
N GLY A 36 7.22 21.93 -2.56
CA GLY A 36 7.00 21.97 -4.01
C GLY A 36 6.44 20.68 -4.60
N LEU A 37 6.66 19.54 -3.95
CA LEU A 37 6.07 18.25 -4.33
C LEU A 37 4.66 18.11 -3.75
N SER A 38 4.44 18.54 -2.52
CA SER A 38 3.13 18.54 -1.87
C SER A 38 2.09 19.29 -2.71
N ALA A 39 2.42 20.49 -3.19
CA ALA A 39 1.54 21.30 -4.03
C ALA A 39 1.12 20.60 -5.33
N LYS A 40 1.99 19.76 -5.90
CA LYS A 40 1.72 19.00 -7.13
C LYS A 40 0.90 17.73 -6.90
N ARG A 41 1.08 17.08 -5.76
CA ARG A 41 0.47 15.77 -5.46
C ARG A 41 -0.75 15.86 -4.57
N MET A 42 -1.02 17.02 -3.97
CA MET A 42 -2.10 17.22 -3.00
C MET A 42 -1.99 16.27 -1.78
N ASN A 43 -0.78 15.82 -1.48
CA ASN A 43 -0.47 14.94 -0.37
C ASN A 43 0.09 15.72 0.81
N ASN A 44 -0.07 15.19 2.01
CA ASN A 44 0.35 15.83 3.25
C ASN A 44 0.98 14.80 4.21
N LEU A 45 1.96 14.05 3.70
CA LEU A 45 2.71 13.11 4.53
C LEU A 45 3.78 13.85 5.33
N SER A 46 3.89 13.52 6.61
CA SER A 46 4.87 14.11 7.51
C SER A 46 5.63 12.99 8.26
N MET A 47 6.94 13.12 8.31
CA MET A 47 7.80 12.23 9.09
C MET A 47 7.45 12.27 10.58
N GLY A 48 7.41 11.13 11.25
CA GLY A 48 7.07 11.01 12.66
C GLY A 48 5.55 10.89 12.96
N LYS A 49 4.70 10.81 11.92
CA LYS A 49 3.25 10.67 12.08
C LYS A 49 2.70 9.31 11.69
N GLY A 50 3.54 8.32 11.59
CA GLY A 50 3.18 6.97 11.20
C GLY A 50 3.48 6.66 9.74
N PHE A 51 3.28 5.40 9.37
CA PHE A 51 3.53 4.94 8.01
C PHE A 51 2.48 5.48 7.02
N SER A 52 2.79 5.47 5.73
CA SER A 52 1.86 5.81 4.67
C SER A 52 1.16 4.58 4.09
N LEU A 53 -0.13 4.71 3.80
CA LEU A 53 -0.92 3.75 3.05
C LEU A 53 -1.36 4.42 1.75
N THR A 54 -0.99 3.85 0.62
CA THR A 54 -1.27 4.44 -0.67
C THR A 54 -2.68 4.10 -1.16
N ASN A 55 -3.45 5.13 -1.51
CA ASN A 55 -4.69 5.04 -2.25
C ASN A 55 -4.48 5.54 -3.68
N GLY A 56 -4.81 4.72 -4.67
CA GLY A 56 -4.61 5.07 -6.07
C GLY A 56 -5.23 4.06 -7.04
N SER A 57 -5.03 4.30 -8.32
CA SER A 57 -5.66 3.52 -9.39
C SER A 57 -5.29 2.03 -9.41
N ILE A 58 -4.14 1.68 -8.85
CA ILE A 58 -3.66 0.28 -8.81
C ILE A 58 -3.84 -0.37 -7.44
N THR A 59 -4.30 0.38 -6.44
CA THR A 59 -4.45 -0.15 -5.08
C THR A 59 -5.84 -0.69 -4.85
N SER A 60 -5.92 -1.82 -4.18
CA SER A 60 -7.17 -2.44 -3.76
C SER A 60 -7.78 -1.68 -2.59
N ALA A 61 -8.93 -1.05 -2.82
CA ALA A 61 -9.69 -0.38 -1.77
C ALA A 61 -10.11 -1.36 -0.65
N TYR A 62 -10.38 -2.60 -1.03
CA TYR A 62 -10.71 -3.66 -0.08
C TYR A 62 -9.54 -3.98 0.86
N ILE A 63 -8.34 -4.21 0.31
CA ILE A 63 -7.13 -4.44 1.13
C ILE A 63 -6.83 -3.23 2.00
N ASN A 64 -6.90 -2.03 1.44
CA ASN A 64 -6.69 -0.80 2.21
C ASN A 64 -7.67 -0.68 3.37
N SER A 65 -8.94 -1.02 3.18
CA SER A 65 -9.93 -1.01 4.25
C SER A 65 -9.61 -1.99 5.40
N ILE A 66 -9.03 -3.15 5.09
CA ILE A 66 -8.58 -4.12 6.10
C ILE A 66 -7.39 -3.56 6.87
N ILE A 67 -6.40 -2.96 6.18
CA ILE A 67 -5.23 -2.33 6.81
C ILE A 67 -5.68 -1.21 7.75
N GLU A 68 -6.52 -0.29 7.27
CA GLU A 68 -7.04 0.81 8.08
C GLU A 68 -7.79 0.31 9.32
N LYS A 69 -8.67 -0.67 9.15
CA LYS A 69 -9.42 -1.26 10.26
C LYS A 69 -8.49 -1.90 11.30
N ALA A 70 -7.48 -2.64 10.85
CA ALA A 70 -6.51 -3.28 11.72
C ALA A 70 -5.69 -2.25 12.50
N CYS A 71 -5.20 -1.21 11.82
CA CYS A 71 -4.44 -0.13 12.43
C CYS A 71 -5.26 0.68 13.43
N ARG A 72 -6.49 1.06 13.10
CA ARG A 72 -7.40 1.76 14.04
C ARG A 72 -7.66 0.94 15.29
N LYS A 73 -7.92 -0.36 15.13
CA LYS A 73 -8.16 -1.27 16.27
C LYS A 73 -6.97 -1.41 17.20
N ALA A 74 -5.75 -1.37 16.64
CA ALA A 74 -4.50 -1.50 17.38
C ALA A 74 -3.89 -0.15 17.81
N ASN A 75 -4.55 0.99 17.50
CA ASN A 75 -4.03 2.34 17.71
C ASN A 75 -2.66 2.58 17.07
N ILE A 76 -2.44 2.04 15.87
CA ILE A 76 -1.22 2.23 15.11
C ILE A 76 -1.39 3.44 14.18
N PRO A 77 -0.49 4.43 14.25
CA PRO A 77 -0.60 5.63 13.43
C PRO A 77 -0.28 5.33 11.96
N TYR A 78 -1.09 5.86 11.06
CA TYR A 78 -0.88 5.81 9.62
C TYR A 78 -1.41 7.09 8.96
N GLN A 79 -0.91 7.37 7.77
CA GLN A 79 -1.28 8.50 6.94
C GLN A 79 -1.71 7.98 5.56
N ILE A 80 -2.59 8.71 4.87
CA ILE A 80 -3.00 8.35 3.52
C ILE A 80 -2.13 9.10 2.51
N ASP A 81 -1.55 8.35 1.60
CA ASP A 81 -0.87 8.85 0.40
C ASP A 81 -1.77 8.67 -0.81
N PHE A 82 -1.90 9.69 -1.65
CA PHE A 82 -2.69 9.60 -2.88
C PHE A 82 -1.78 9.50 -4.09
N ALA A 83 -1.86 8.37 -4.80
CA ALA A 83 -1.15 8.14 -6.06
C ALA A 83 -2.18 8.05 -7.20
N GLY A 84 -2.19 9.03 -8.09
CA GLY A 84 -3.17 9.06 -9.18
C GLY A 84 -3.00 7.89 -10.14
N ARG A 85 -1.84 7.80 -10.79
CA ARG A 85 -1.61 6.86 -11.90
C ARG A 85 -0.44 5.89 -11.64
N ASP A 86 0.61 6.37 -11.03
CA ASP A 86 1.82 5.60 -10.74
C ASP A 86 2.15 5.75 -9.26
N THR A 87 2.34 4.63 -8.57
CA THR A 87 2.78 4.64 -7.18
C THR A 87 4.29 4.85 -7.07
N GLY A 88 5.03 4.66 -8.16
CA GLY A 88 6.49 4.70 -8.15
C GLY A 88 7.15 3.52 -7.43
N THR A 89 6.40 2.49 -7.07
CA THR A 89 6.85 1.39 -6.20
C THR A 89 6.79 0.02 -6.87
N ASP A 90 7.41 -0.98 -6.25
CA ASP A 90 7.34 -2.39 -6.65
C ASP A 90 5.90 -2.93 -6.76
N ALA A 91 4.95 -2.39 -6.00
CA ALA A 91 3.55 -2.79 -6.06
C ALA A 91 2.95 -2.58 -7.46
N MET A 92 3.29 -1.46 -8.12
CA MET A 92 2.83 -1.19 -9.48
C MET A 92 3.43 -2.17 -10.49
N ALA A 93 4.74 -2.39 -10.43
CA ALA A 93 5.42 -3.30 -11.36
C ALA A 93 4.88 -4.72 -11.26
N ALA A 94 4.64 -5.19 -10.05
CA ALA A 94 4.06 -6.51 -9.81
C ALA A 94 2.62 -6.60 -10.31
N SER A 95 1.80 -5.55 -10.12
CA SER A 95 0.43 -5.49 -10.66
C SER A 95 0.39 -5.50 -12.18
N LEU A 96 1.38 -4.86 -12.83
CA LEU A 96 1.50 -4.82 -14.28
C LEU A 96 2.10 -6.09 -14.89
N ALA A 97 2.60 -7.02 -14.09
CA ALA A 97 3.17 -8.29 -14.56
C ALA A 97 2.13 -9.29 -15.12
N GLY A 98 0.89 -8.86 -15.27
CA GLY A 98 -0.19 -9.72 -15.82
C GLY A 98 -0.75 -10.71 -14.80
N VAL A 99 -0.56 -10.46 -13.52
CA VAL A 99 -1.18 -11.23 -12.44
C VAL A 99 -2.39 -10.49 -11.90
N ASP A 100 -3.46 -11.23 -11.70
CA ASP A 100 -4.70 -10.73 -11.13
C ASP A 100 -4.60 -10.79 -9.60
N SER A 101 -3.96 -9.79 -9.01
CA SER A 101 -3.69 -9.68 -7.57
C SER A 101 -4.35 -8.43 -7.00
N ALA A 102 -4.88 -8.54 -5.78
CA ALA A 102 -5.27 -7.37 -5.01
C ALA A 102 -3.99 -6.69 -4.46
N ALA A 103 -3.59 -5.57 -5.06
CA ALA A 103 -2.34 -4.91 -4.73
C ALA A 103 -2.55 -3.68 -3.85
N THR A 104 -1.57 -3.36 -3.02
CA THR A 104 -1.45 -2.07 -2.35
C THR A 104 0.00 -1.75 -2.04
N SER A 105 0.26 -0.52 -1.62
CA SER A 105 1.58 -0.06 -1.20
C SER A 105 1.50 0.62 0.16
N ILE A 106 2.47 0.31 1.01
CA ILE A 106 2.74 1.01 2.25
C ILE A 106 4.14 1.62 2.18
N GLY A 107 4.37 2.68 2.95
CA GLY A 107 5.70 3.26 3.04
C GLY A 107 5.86 4.05 4.33
N PHE A 108 6.96 4.78 4.43
CA PHE A 108 7.15 5.76 5.49
C PHE A 108 7.86 7.00 4.95
N PRO A 109 7.48 8.20 5.46
CA PRO A 109 8.05 9.44 4.97
C PRO A 109 9.53 9.57 5.31
N ILE A 110 10.33 9.96 4.32
CA ILE A 110 11.75 10.28 4.48
C ILE A 110 12.08 11.65 3.90
N ARG A 111 13.13 12.24 4.41
CA ARG A 111 13.75 13.46 3.88
C ARG A 111 14.94 13.12 3.01
N ASN A 112 15.22 13.99 2.07
CA ASN A 112 16.38 13.89 1.16
C ASN A 112 16.42 12.59 0.35
N MET A 113 15.24 12.09 -0.05
CA MET A 113 15.12 10.89 -0.89
C MET A 113 16.02 11.01 -2.13
N HIS A 114 16.69 9.91 -2.50
CA HIS A 114 17.66 9.81 -3.60
C HIS A 114 18.91 10.67 -3.43
N THR A 115 19.30 10.93 -2.18
CA THR A 115 20.57 11.60 -1.87
C THR A 115 21.48 10.69 -1.04
N ILE A 116 22.72 11.15 -0.82
CA ILE A 116 23.70 10.40 0.00
C ILE A 116 23.37 10.39 1.50
N SER A 117 22.37 11.15 1.93
CA SER A 117 22.00 11.29 3.35
C SER A 117 20.50 11.36 3.51
N GLU A 118 19.85 10.23 3.40
CA GLU A 118 18.42 10.10 3.65
C GLU A 118 18.13 9.99 5.14
N THR A 119 17.03 10.58 5.57
CA THR A 119 16.64 10.59 6.98
C THR A 119 15.20 10.13 7.13
N GLY A 120 14.96 9.08 7.90
CA GLY A 120 13.64 8.59 8.28
C GLY A 120 13.42 8.62 9.79
N HIS A 121 12.20 8.46 10.22
CA HIS A 121 11.83 8.37 11.63
C HIS A 121 11.58 6.92 12.04
N THR A 122 12.31 6.41 13.03
CA THR A 122 12.22 5.00 13.44
C THR A 122 10.84 4.59 13.91
N LEU A 123 10.04 5.49 14.48
CA LEU A 123 8.66 5.19 14.86
C LEU A 123 7.73 4.98 13.68
N ASP A 124 8.00 5.60 12.53
CA ASP A 124 7.21 5.35 11.31
C ASP A 124 7.50 3.95 10.76
N VAL A 125 8.76 3.52 10.81
CA VAL A 125 9.16 2.14 10.45
C VAL A 125 8.48 1.13 11.38
N LEU A 126 8.53 1.37 12.69
CA LEU A 126 7.87 0.52 13.68
C LEU A 126 6.36 0.50 13.48
N ALA A 127 5.74 1.64 13.15
CA ALA A 127 4.33 1.71 12.83
C ALA A 127 3.98 0.86 11.59
N ALA A 128 4.82 0.88 10.56
CA ALA A 128 4.65 0.02 9.38
C ALA A 128 4.74 -1.47 9.73
N VAL A 129 5.74 -1.87 10.52
CA VAL A 129 5.90 -3.26 10.96
C VAL A 129 4.70 -3.74 11.78
N HIS A 130 4.30 -2.97 12.78
CA HIS A 130 3.14 -3.33 13.61
C HIS A 130 1.81 -3.25 12.85
N GLY A 131 1.68 -2.30 11.92
CA GLY A 131 0.53 -2.19 11.02
C GLY A 131 0.38 -3.43 10.14
N MET A 132 1.49 -3.91 9.58
CA MET A 132 1.50 -5.15 8.81
C MET A 132 1.19 -6.36 9.67
N GLU A 133 1.79 -6.48 10.86
CA GLU A 133 1.48 -7.58 11.78
C GLU A 133 -0.02 -7.61 12.13
N ALA A 134 -0.58 -6.47 12.51
CA ALA A 134 -2.02 -6.36 12.84
C ALA A 134 -2.90 -6.72 11.64
N THR A 135 -2.53 -6.29 10.44
CA THR A 135 -3.23 -6.60 9.20
C THR A 135 -3.22 -8.09 8.90
N LEU A 136 -2.05 -8.72 8.95
CA LEU A 136 -1.92 -10.16 8.69
C LEU A 136 -2.72 -10.99 9.71
N ARG A 137 -2.73 -10.59 10.97
CA ARG A 137 -3.57 -11.23 11.99
C ARG A 137 -5.06 -11.07 11.74
N GLU A 138 -5.49 -9.92 11.23
CA GLU A 138 -6.90 -9.70 10.87
C GLU A 138 -7.27 -10.53 9.64
N MET A 139 -6.43 -10.56 8.61
CA MET A 139 -6.60 -11.39 7.41
C MET A 139 -6.66 -12.89 7.75
N ASP A 140 -5.78 -13.37 8.64
CA ASP A 140 -5.82 -14.77 9.09
C ASP A 140 -7.14 -15.13 9.77
N LYS A 141 -7.68 -14.24 10.60
CA LYS A 141 -9.01 -14.43 11.22
C LYS A 141 -10.11 -14.47 10.18
N MET A 142 -10.08 -13.56 9.20
CA MET A 142 -11.05 -13.53 8.11
C MET A 142 -10.98 -14.82 7.28
N ASN A 143 -9.78 -15.29 6.95
CA ASN A 143 -9.58 -16.51 6.19
C ASN A 143 -10.12 -17.75 6.93
N ARG A 144 -9.82 -17.88 8.22
CA ARG A 144 -10.36 -18.96 9.08
C ARG A 144 -11.89 -18.90 9.21
N GLY A 145 -12.44 -17.68 9.24
CA GLY A 145 -13.88 -17.43 9.24
C GLY A 145 -14.54 -17.52 7.86
N LYS A 146 -13.79 -17.90 6.80
CA LYS A 146 -14.23 -17.91 5.40
C LYS A 146 -14.68 -16.54 4.86
N GLY A 147 -14.27 -15.45 5.49
CA GLY A 147 -14.60 -14.10 5.08
C GLY A 147 -13.58 -13.46 4.12
N LEU A 148 -12.46 -14.12 3.85
CA LEU A 148 -11.46 -13.68 2.88
C LEU A 148 -11.43 -14.67 1.72
N ASN A 149 -11.95 -14.29 0.57
CA ASN A 149 -11.93 -15.15 -0.61
C ASN A 149 -11.46 -14.37 -1.84
N ARG A 150 -10.97 -15.07 -2.85
CA ARG A 150 -10.43 -14.46 -4.05
C ARG A 150 -11.43 -13.58 -4.80
N LYS A 151 -12.70 -13.94 -4.80
CA LYS A 151 -13.73 -13.13 -5.49
C LYS A 151 -13.89 -11.77 -4.83
N ASP A 152 -13.88 -11.70 -3.50
CA ASP A 152 -14.00 -10.45 -2.76
C ASP A 152 -12.74 -9.60 -2.93
N LEU A 153 -11.56 -10.23 -3.02
CA LEU A 153 -10.30 -9.53 -3.27
C LEU A 153 -10.25 -8.84 -4.64
N LEU A 154 -10.86 -9.46 -5.65
CA LEU A 154 -10.80 -9.01 -7.05
C LEU A 154 -12.06 -8.26 -7.51
N ASN A 155 -13.17 -8.38 -6.79
CA ASN A 155 -14.44 -7.71 -7.10
C ASN A 155 -14.64 -6.52 -6.15
N GLU A 156 -13.97 -5.43 -6.41
CA GLU A 156 -14.08 -4.18 -5.63
C GLU A 156 -15.39 -3.41 -5.90
N HIS A 157 -16.14 -3.80 -6.92
CA HIS A 157 -17.40 -3.17 -7.27
C HIS A 157 -18.53 -4.21 -7.32
N PRO A 158 -19.69 -3.92 -6.69
CA PRO A 158 -20.87 -4.72 -6.88
C PRO A 158 -21.19 -4.77 -8.37
N ARG A 159 -21.46 -5.96 -8.89
CA ARG A 159 -21.87 -6.11 -10.28
C ARG A 159 -23.17 -5.33 -10.50
N LEU A 160 -23.30 -4.74 -11.70
CA LEU A 160 -24.50 -3.97 -12.04
C LEU A 160 -25.81 -4.77 -11.96
N ASP A 161 -25.72 -6.09 -11.99
CA ASP A 161 -26.82 -7.04 -11.79
C ASP A 161 -27.24 -7.11 -10.31
N GLU A 162 -26.32 -6.99 -9.35
CA GLU A 162 -26.63 -6.98 -7.91
C GLU A 162 -27.24 -5.64 -7.46
N ALA A 163 -27.00 -4.55 -8.17
CA ALA A 163 -27.58 -3.25 -7.91
C ALA A 163 -29.05 -3.11 -8.33
N LYS A 164 -29.61 -4.13 -8.99
CA LYS A 164 -31.04 -4.15 -9.40
C LYS A 164 -31.97 -4.82 -8.40
N GLU A 165 -31.41 -5.47 -7.36
CA GLU A 165 -32.18 -6.15 -6.33
C GLU A 165 -32.19 -5.43 -4.96
N ALA A 166 -31.60 -4.23 -4.87
CA ALA A 166 -31.60 -3.33 -3.73
C ALA A 166 -32.47 -2.10 -4.00
#